data_e99fc703d19bf2c4df2028d377e3141d
#
_entry.id   e99fc703d19bf2c4df2028d377e3141d
#
_cell.length_a   1.000
_cell.length_b   1.000
_cell.length_c   1.000
_cell.angle_alpha   90.00
_cell.angle_beta   90.00
_cell.angle_gamma   90.00
#
_symmetry.space_group_name_H-M   'P 1'
#
loop_
_entity.id
_entity.type
_entity.pdbx_description
1 polymer ?
#
loop_
_entity_poly.entity_id
_entity_poly.type
_entity_poly.pdbx_seq_one_letter_code
_entity_poly.pdbx_strand_id
1 'polypeptide(L)'
;MKQNIINARVTFRKSPIHVLEKFAFKDMPNACLTFKKNSSVSECVIIQTCNRIELFATSDNHNVDEIKNTWASLTGLEDSAFRDTLEVCENREAYEHLLKLTSGLESLVVGEEQILG
;
A
#
# COMPACT_ATOMS: atom_id res chain seq x y z
N MET A 1 0.90 -24.25 -2.70
CA MET A 1 1.51 -23.05 -3.25
C MET A 1 1.49 -21.94 -2.22
N LYS A 2 2.63 -21.34 -1.97
CA LYS A 2 2.72 -20.25 -0.97
C LYS A 2 2.36 -18.93 -1.58
N GLN A 3 1.52 -18.18 -0.91
CA GLN A 3 1.31 -16.80 -1.26
C GLN A 3 2.30 -15.92 -0.50
N ASN A 4 2.81 -14.92 -1.16
CA ASN A 4 3.66 -13.91 -0.53
C ASN A 4 2.79 -12.78 -0.03
N ILE A 5 3.15 -12.24 1.13
CA ILE A 5 2.54 -11.03 1.66
C ILE A 5 3.51 -9.90 1.36
N ILE A 6 3.00 -8.84 0.75
CA ILE A 6 3.81 -7.69 0.37
C ILE A 6 3.25 -6.46 1.06
N ASN A 7 4.12 -5.67 1.66
CA ASN A 7 3.79 -4.35 2.16
C ASN A 7 4.56 -3.32 1.35
N ALA A 8 3.86 -2.38 0.77
CA ALA A 8 4.46 -1.24 0.07
C ALA A 8 3.93 0.02 0.74
N ARG A 9 4.82 0.91 1.15
CA ARG A 9 4.40 2.07 1.94
C ARG A 9 5.17 3.33 1.62
N VAL A 10 4.49 4.45 1.84
CA VAL A 10 5.06 5.79 1.81
C VAL A 10 4.71 6.42 3.15
N THR A 11 5.72 6.90 3.89
CA THR A 11 5.50 7.42 5.24
C THR A 11 6.15 8.79 5.44
N PHE A 12 5.70 9.49 6.48
CA PHE A 12 6.25 10.80 6.83
C PHE A 12 7.74 10.74 7.19
N ARG A 13 8.25 9.58 7.52
CA ARG A 13 9.67 9.41 7.83
C ARG A 13 10.58 9.70 6.66
N LYS A 14 10.08 9.43 5.46
CA LYS A 14 10.84 9.64 4.24
C LYS A 14 10.38 10.83 3.43
N SER A 15 9.19 11.35 3.72
CA SER A 15 8.63 12.42 2.91
C SER A 15 7.81 13.38 3.77
N PRO A 16 7.89 14.68 3.50
CA PRO A 16 7.00 15.65 4.15
C PRO A 16 5.54 15.35 3.84
N ILE A 17 4.66 15.79 4.72
CA ILE A 17 3.22 15.52 4.57
C ILE A 17 2.66 16.01 3.24
N HIS A 18 3.09 17.19 2.78
CA HIS A 18 2.58 17.70 1.50
C HIS A 18 3.02 16.86 0.29
N VAL A 19 4.13 16.14 0.43
CA VAL A 19 4.57 15.21 -0.61
C VAL A 19 3.76 13.91 -0.51
N LEU A 20 3.50 13.44 0.72
CA LEU A 20 2.69 12.26 0.94
C LEU A 20 1.32 12.36 0.29
N GLU A 21 0.69 13.53 0.35
CA GLU A 21 -0.63 13.73 -0.23
C GLU A 21 -0.68 13.36 -1.70
N LYS A 22 0.42 13.48 -2.41
CA LYS A 22 0.49 13.14 -3.83
C LYS A 22 0.39 11.65 -4.08
N PHE A 23 0.73 10.84 -3.09
CA PHE A 23 0.68 9.39 -3.19
C PHE A 23 -0.66 8.82 -2.74
N ALA A 24 -1.54 9.66 -2.20
CA ALA A 24 -2.81 9.22 -1.65
C ALA A 24 -3.78 8.78 -2.75
N PHE A 25 -4.56 7.75 -2.44
CA PHE A 25 -5.60 7.28 -3.34
C PHE A 25 -6.88 8.06 -3.05
N LYS A 26 -7.50 8.58 -4.10
CA LYS A 26 -8.74 9.33 -3.95
C LYS A 26 -9.93 8.43 -3.70
N ASP A 27 -9.89 7.23 -4.24
CA ASP A 27 -10.95 6.24 -4.13
C ASP A 27 -10.31 4.92 -3.75
N MET A 28 -10.25 4.63 -2.45
CA MET A 28 -9.56 3.45 -1.97
C MET A 28 -10.20 2.13 -2.40
N PRO A 29 -11.54 1.98 -2.40
CA PRO A 29 -12.12 0.75 -2.93
C PRO A 29 -11.76 0.51 -4.39
N ASN A 30 -11.79 1.55 -5.21
CA ASN A 30 -11.39 1.44 -6.61
C ASN A 30 -9.91 1.11 -6.74
N ALA A 31 -9.07 1.69 -5.89
CA ALA A 31 -7.64 1.40 -5.89
C ALA A 31 -7.39 -0.08 -5.60
N CYS A 32 -8.06 -0.63 -4.59
CA CYS A 32 -7.94 -2.05 -4.26
C CYS A 32 -8.34 -2.93 -5.45
N LEU A 33 -9.44 -2.61 -6.11
CA LEU A 33 -9.86 -3.36 -7.29
C LEU A 33 -8.84 -3.28 -8.42
N THR A 34 -8.27 -2.10 -8.60
CA THR A 34 -7.27 -1.88 -9.65
C THR A 34 -6.00 -2.67 -9.39
N PHE A 35 -5.54 -2.71 -8.14
CA PHE A 35 -4.39 -3.54 -7.78
C PHE A 35 -4.66 -5.01 -8.05
N LYS A 36 -5.84 -5.50 -7.72
CA LYS A 36 -6.21 -6.89 -7.97
C LYS A 36 -6.21 -7.22 -9.46
N LYS A 37 -6.66 -6.29 -10.28
CA LYS A 37 -6.72 -6.48 -11.73
C LYS A 37 -5.35 -6.41 -12.40
N ASN A 38 -4.56 -5.42 -12.02
CA ASN A 38 -3.37 -5.06 -12.79
C ASN A 38 -2.06 -5.56 -12.22
N SER A 39 -2.05 -6.05 -10.99
CA SER A 39 -0.80 -6.40 -10.31
C SER A 39 -0.72 -7.87 -9.90
N SER A 40 -1.59 -8.70 -10.41
CA SER A 40 -1.64 -10.12 -10.07
C SER A 40 -1.75 -10.37 -8.56
N VAL A 41 -2.44 -9.49 -7.89
CA VAL A 41 -2.64 -9.52 -6.45
C VAL A 41 -3.96 -10.21 -6.16
N SER A 42 -3.96 -11.13 -5.18
CA SER A 42 -5.17 -11.86 -4.80
C SER A 42 -6.03 -11.07 -3.83
N GLU A 43 -5.40 -10.51 -2.82
CA GLU A 43 -6.08 -9.71 -1.80
C GLU A 43 -5.31 -8.42 -1.58
N CYS A 44 -6.03 -7.36 -1.22
CA CYS A 44 -5.42 -6.05 -1.09
C CYS A 44 -6.14 -5.25 0.00
N VAL A 45 -5.35 -4.67 0.89
CA VAL A 45 -5.83 -3.77 1.92
C VAL A 45 -4.99 -2.50 1.87
N ILE A 46 -5.65 -1.35 1.91
CA ILE A 46 -4.98 -0.06 1.94
C ILE A 46 -5.27 0.62 3.27
N ILE A 47 -4.22 1.07 3.93
CA ILE A 47 -4.30 1.84 5.16
C ILE A 47 -3.77 3.23 4.85
N GLN A 48 -4.60 4.23 5.04
CA GLN A 48 -4.24 5.59 4.66
C GLN A 48 -4.59 6.55 5.78
N THR A 49 -3.57 7.25 6.27
CA THR A 49 -3.74 8.30 7.28
C THR A 49 -2.99 9.54 6.80
N CYS A 50 -2.99 10.61 7.58
CA CYS A 50 -2.24 11.80 7.22
C CYS A 50 -0.73 11.60 7.26
N ASN A 51 -0.26 10.54 7.91
CA ASN A 51 1.16 10.27 8.10
C ASN A 51 1.71 9.14 7.25
N ARG A 52 0.85 8.32 6.65
CA ARG A 52 1.29 7.15 5.88
C ARG A 52 0.24 6.65 4.94
N ILE A 53 0.69 6.02 3.90
CA ILE A 53 -0.15 5.31 2.95
C ILE A 53 0.49 3.95 2.78
N GLU A 54 -0.23 2.88 3.12
CA GLU A 54 0.31 1.53 3.09
C GLU A 54 -0.61 0.60 2.34
N LEU A 55 0.00 -0.23 1.53
CA LEU A 55 -0.69 -1.29 0.82
C LEU A 55 -0.20 -2.62 1.37
N PHE A 56 -1.13 -3.49 1.73
CA PHE A 56 -0.82 -4.88 2.05
C PHE A 56 -1.52 -5.74 1.01
N ALA A 57 -0.77 -6.63 0.40
CA ALA A 57 -1.30 -7.46 -0.67
C ALA A 57 -0.76 -8.88 -0.57
N THR A 58 -1.55 -9.83 -1.08
CA THR A 58 -1.09 -11.21 -1.23
C THR A 58 -0.94 -11.52 -2.71
N SER A 59 0.10 -12.26 -3.03
CA SER A 59 0.39 -12.61 -4.41
C SER A 59 1.17 -13.91 -4.49
N ASP A 60 1.01 -14.63 -5.58
CA ASP A 60 1.79 -15.84 -5.84
C ASP A 60 3.20 -15.50 -6.33
N ASN A 61 3.41 -14.27 -6.76
CA ASN A 61 4.68 -13.82 -7.33
C ASN A 61 5.18 -12.58 -6.58
N HIS A 62 6.46 -12.27 -6.79
CA HIS A 62 7.05 -11.04 -6.26
C HIS A 62 6.76 -9.90 -7.25
N ASN A 63 5.63 -9.26 -7.10
CA ASN A 63 5.14 -8.28 -8.06
C ASN A 63 5.33 -6.83 -7.62
N VAL A 64 6.47 -6.53 -7.02
CA VAL A 64 6.74 -5.17 -6.51
C VAL A 64 6.67 -4.12 -7.63
N ASP A 65 7.25 -4.42 -8.78
CA ASP A 65 7.22 -3.46 -9.89
C ASP A 65 5.82 -3.23 -10.42
N GLU A 66 5.02 -4.28 -10.48
CA GLU A 66 3.62 -4.14 -10.92
C GLU A 66 2.81 -3.32 -9.92
N ILE A 67 3.05 -3.52 -8.63
CA ILE A 67 2.39 -2.75 -7.59
C ILE A 67 2.77 -1.27 -7.71
N LYS A 68 4.06 -0.98 -7.87
CA LYS A 68 4.53 0.37 -8.04
C LYS A 68 3.92 1.03 -9.28
N ASN A 69 3.90 0.30 -10.39
CA ASN A 69 3.35 0.82 -11.65
C ASN A 69 1.86 1.11 -11.54
N THR A 70 1.12 0.24 -10.85
CA THR A 70 -0.30 0.46 -10.63
C THR A 70 -0.54 1.67 -9.73
N TRP A 71 0.25 1.80 -8.67
CA TRP A 71 0.18 2.96 -7.79
C TRP A 71 0.43 4.26 -8.57
N ALA A 72 1.50 4.26 -9.38
CA ALA A 72 1.83 5.41 -10.22
C ALA A 72 0.69 5.78 -11.16
N SER A 73 0.08 4.78 -11.77
CA SER A 73 -1.06 4.99 -12.66
C SER A 73 -2.25 5.61 -11.95
N LEU A 74 -2.54 5.13 -10.74
CA LEU A 74 -3.69 5.62 -9.95
C LEU A 74 -3.50 7.06 -9.49
N THR A 75 -2.27 7.47 -9.22
CA THR A 75 -1.99 8.80 -8.67
C THR A 75 -1.51 9.78 -9.72
N GLY A 76 -1.13 9.31 -10.89
CA GLY A 76 -0.55 10.17 -11.93
C GLY A 76 0.90 10.53 -11.70
N LEU A 77 1.55 9.91 -10.72
CA LEU A 77 2.95 10.18 -10.43
C LEU A 77 3.87 9.42 -11.37
N GLU A 78 5.04 9.99 -11.61
CA GLU A 78 6.06 9.33 -12.40
C GLU A 78 6.80 8.27 -11.57
N ASP A 79 7.41 7.32 -12.25
CA ASP A 79 8.18 6.26 -11.61
C ASP A 79 9.26 6.83 -10.67
N SER A 80 9.91 7.91 -11.09
CA SER A 80 10.97 8.53 -10.29
C SER A 80 10.49 9.02 -8.93
N ALA A 81 9.22 9.34 -8.78
CA ALA A 81 8.67 9.79 -7.51
C ALA A 81 8.74 8.70 -6.43
N PHE A 82 8.74 7.44 -6.85
CA PHE A 82 8.73 6.31 -5.92
C PHE A 82 10.14 5.83 -5.53
N ARG A 83 11.13 6.20 -6.31
CA ARG A 83 12.47 5.62 -6.19
C ARG A 83 13.06 5.71 -4.78
N ASP A 84 12.98 6.87 -4.17
CA ASP A 84 13.54 7.09 -2.84
C ASP A 84 12.49 7.16 -1.74
N THR A 85 11.22 6.99 -2.10
CA THR A 85 10.11 7.22 -1.19
C THR A 85 9.40 5.92 -0.81
N LEU A 86 9.25 5.02 -1.75
CA LEU A 86 8.54 3.76 -1.53
C LEU A 86 9.41 2.79 -0.76
N GLU A 87 8.88 2.27 0.33
CA GLU A 87 9.51 1.20 1.08
C GLU A 87 8.70 -0.07 0.90
N VAL A 88 9.39 -1.19 0.77
CA VAL A 88 8.75 -2.47 0.56
C VAL A 88 9.34 -3.50 1.50
N CYS A 89 8.47 -4.31 2.10
CA CYS A 89 8.92 -5.52 2.79
C CYS A 89 7.97 -6.65 2.47
N GLU A 90 8.40 -7.87 2.74
CA GLU A 90 7.66 -9.05 2.33
C GLU A 90 7.58 -10.08 3.44
N ASN A 91 6.55 -10.90 3.37
CA ASN A 91 6.36 -12.08 4.20
C ASN A 91 6.44 -11.78 5.70
N ARG A 92 7.38 -12.34 6.41
CA ARG A 92 7.47 -12.18 7.85
C ARG A 92 7.57 -10.72 8.28
N GLU A 93 8.39 -9.95 7.59
CA GLU A 93 8.55 -8.53 7.90
C GLU A 93 7.26 -7.76 7.66
N ALA A 94 6.56 -8.07 6.57
CA ALA A 94 5.29 -7.44 6.27
C ALA A 94 4.25 -7.78 7.33
N TYR A 95 4.21 -9.05 7.75
CA TYR A 95 3.28 -9.50 8.78
C TYR A 95 3.56 -8.82 10.12
N GLU A 96 4.83 -8.77 10.52
CA GLU A 96 5.22 -8.11 11.76
C GLU A 96 4.90 -6.62 11.73
N HIS A 97 5.11 -6.00 10.58
CA HIS A 97 4.79 -4.59 10.40
C HIS A 97 3.28 -4.35 10.54
N LEU A 98 2.47 -5.22 9.95
CA LEU A 98 1.02 -5.12 10.07
C LEU A 98 0.58 -5.23 11.52
N LEU A 99 1.14 -6.16 12.28
CA LEU A 99 0.81 -6.32 13.69
C LEU A 99 1.15 -5.08 14.50
N LYS A 100 2.32 -4.50 14.26
CA LYS A 100 2.72 -3.26 14.94
C LYS A 100 1.78 -2.12 14.59
N LEU A 101 1.45 -2.01 13.32
CA LEU A 101 0.62 -0.93 12.81
C LEU A 101 -0.77 -0.98 13.43
N THR A 102 -1.38 -2.14 13.41
CA THR A 102 -2.75 -2.29 13.91
C THR A 102 -2.85 -2.15 15.42
N SER A 103 -1.79 -2.48 16.15
CA SER A 103 -1.82 -2.33 17.61
C SER A 103 -1.53 -0.90 18.05
N GLY A 104 -0.91 -0.08 17.19
CA GLY A 104 -0.52 1.29 17.55
C GLY A 104 -1.40 2.38 16.98
N LEU A 105 -2.32 2.07 16.07
CA LEU A 105 -3.16 3.08 15.44
C LEU A 105 -4.58 3.02 15.97
N GLU A 106 -5.05 4.17 16.42
CA GLU A 106 -6.40 4.28 16.97
C GLU A 106 -7.43 4.60 15.90
N SER A 107 -7.03 5.29 14.86
CA SER A 107 -7.94 5.59 13.76
C SER A 107 -7.26 5.30 12.43
N LEU A 108 -7.91 4.47 11.64
CA LEU A 108 -7.43 4.07 10.33
C LEU A 108 -8.49 4.37 9.30
N VAL A 109 -8.04 4.74 8.11
CA VAL A 109 -8.90 4.72 6.93
C VAL A 109 -8.44 3.53 6.11
N VAL A 110 -9.30 2.53 5.99
CA VAL A 110 -8.95 1.27 5.33
C VAL A 110 -9.76 1.11 4.06
N GLY A 111 -9.09 0.67 2.99
CA GLY A 111 -9.72 0.53 1.69
C GLY A 111 -10.70 -0.62 1.55
N GLU A 112 -10.61 -1.62 2.40
CA GLU A 112 -11.55 -2.73 2.40
C GLU A 112 -12.76 -2.36 3.25
N GLU A 113 -13.93 -2.36 2.67
CA GLU A 113 -15.13 -1.86 3.35
C GLU A 113 -15.51 -2.63 4.60
N GLN A 114 -15.27 -3.91 4.64
CA GLN A 114 -15.62 -4.73 5.80
C GLN A 114 -14.77 -4.42 7.03
N ILE A 115 -13.67 -3.72 6.86
CA ILE A 115 -12.80 -3.37 7.97
C ILE A 115 -13.21 -2.06 8.61
N LEU A 116 -13.96 -1.27 7.88
CA LEU A 116 -14.40 0.03 8.35
C LEU A 116 -15.55 -0.05 9.36
N GLY A 117 -16.08 -1.21 9.54
CA GLY A 117 -17.21 -1.40 10.44
C GLY A 117 -16.98 -0.92 11.85
#